data_0e356bd0d2e683f3737259b05e5b702e
#
_entry.id   0e356bd0d2e683f3737259b05e5b702e
#
_cell.length_a   1.000
_cell.length_b   1.000
_cell.length_c   1.000
_cell.angle_alpha   90.00
_cell.angle_beta   90.00
_cell.angle_gamma   90.00
#
_symmetry.space_group_name_H-M   'P 1'
#
loop_
_entity.id
_entity.type
_entity.pdbx_description
1 polymer ?
#
loop_
_entity_poly.entity_id
_entity_poly.type
_entity_poly.pdbx_seq_one_letter_code
_entity_poly.pdbx_strand_id
1 'polypeptide(L)'
;MAEERLQKVLAAAGVASRRASEALIAAGRVRVDGRRATIGQVVDPAKAKIEVDGLPIGNASRTTYLLLHKPAGVTSTTQDRHADTTVLDLVPTALVPDHARLYPVGRLDQDSEGLLILTNDGGWSEKVLHPRFGVEREYALAIRTPLSYDQVEALERGVELEEGVATLQHLRAMTDIEVERLEDLLYPPVPVGLSWYRATLRQGWKRQLRRVFGAVEAPIERLVRVRIGPVRIDGLKSGKVRPLKAPEVRGLGGGGGRSRGDNRIEDVVEVLPESTARPRVRPSPRRDTSRPGGPTRPPRSIRPARPRPPEIVDGD
;
A
#
# COMPACT_ATOMS: atom_id res chain seq x y z
N MET A 1 -13.07 30.30 0.20
CA MET A 1 -12.43 28.95 0.21
C MET A 1 -13.44 27.97 0.79
N ALA A 2 -13.36 26.70 0.44
CA ALA A 2 -14.39 25.73 0.85
C ALA A 2 -14.15 25.30 2.30
N GLU A 3 -15.23 25.21 3.06
CA GLU A 3 -15.22 24.59 4.38
C GLU A 3 -14.86 23.10 4.29
N GLU A 4 -14.06 22.61 5.23
CA GLU A 4 -13.60 21.23 5.28
C GLU A 4 -13.91 20.59 6.63
N ARG A 5 -14.12 19.27 6.62
CA ARG A 5 -14.25 18.49 7.85
C ARG A 5 -13.01 18.62 8.71
N LEU A 6 -13.17 18.94 9.99
CA LEU A 6 -12.06 19.21 10.93
C LEU A 6 -11.05 18.04 10.98
N GLN A 7 -11.51 16.77 10.98
CA GLN A 7 -10.60 15.61 10.95
C GLN A 7 -9.77 15.53 9.66
N LYS A 8 -10.26 16.10 8.54
CA LYS A 8 -9.48 16.20 7.29
C LYS A 8 -8.38 17.25 7.41
N VAL A 9 -8.70 18.40 8.03
CA VAL A 9 -7.73 19.49 8.27
C VAL A 9 -6.62 19.00 9.22
N LEU A 10 -6.96 18.35 10.33
CA LEU A 10 -5.99 17.76 11.26
C LEU A 10 -5.08 16.72 10.58
N ALA A 11 -5.65 15.90 9.70
CA ALA A 11 -4.86 14.91 8.96
C ALA A 11 -3.92 15.57 7.93
N ALA A 12 -4.35 16.63 7.25
CA ALA A 12 -3.51 17.39 6.33
C ALA A 12 -2.38 18.14 7.03
N ALA A 13 -2.62 18.61 8.26
CA ALA A 13 -1.61 19.22 9.13
C ALA A 13 -0.64 18.18 9.77
N GLY A 14 -0.80 16.87 9.47
CA GLY A 14 0.10 15.84 9.97
C GLY A 14 -0.18 15.38 11.41
N VAL A 15 -1.20 15.90 12.08
CA VAL A 15 -1.52 15.60 13.49
C VAL A 15 -1.78 14.10 13.70
N ALA A 16 -2.73 13.53 12.93
CA ALA A 16 -3.10 12.12 13.04
C ALA A 16 -3.83 11.64 11.75
N SER A 17 -4.18 10.34 11.68
CA SER A 17 -5.09 9.88 10.62
C SER A 17 -6.50 10.47 10.82
N ARG A 18 -7.34 10.53 9.78
CA ARG A 18 -8.72 11.05 9.90
C ARG A 18 -9.50 10.38 11.03
N ARG A 19 -9.41 9.04 11.16
CA ARG A 19 -10.06 8.29 12.26
C ARG A 19 -9.44 8.60 13.62
N ALA A 20 -8.11 8.69 13.71
CA ALA A 20 -7.46 9.07 14.96
C ALA A 20 -7.74 10.55 15.32
N SER A 21 -7.87 11.43 14.34
CA SER A 21 -8.31 12.82 14.56
C SER A 21 -9.75 12.90 15.09
N GLU A 22 -10.66 12.06 14.60
CA GLU A 22 -12.00 11.94 15.17
C GLU A 22 -11.97 11.48 16.64
N ALA A 23 -11.10 10.54 16.97
CA ALA A 23 -10.91 10.12 18.37
C ALA A 23 -10.34 11.26 19.25
N LEU A 24 -9.42 12.08 18.73
CA LEU A 24 -8.95 13.27 19.45
C LEU A 24 -10.07 14.30 19.68
N ILE A 25 -10.92 14.53 18.67
CA ILE A 25 -12.08 15.42 18.77
C ILE A 25 -13.06 14.87 19.81
N ALA A 26 -13.41 13.58 19.78
CA ALA A 26 -14.30 12.94 20.73
C ALA A 26 -13.77 13.03 22.16
N ALA A 27 -12.47 12.86 22.36
CA ALA A 27 -11.80 13.00 23.65
C ALA A 27 -11.74 14.45 24.16
N GLY A 28 -12.16 15.45 23.34
CA GLY A 28 -12.15 16.87 23.70
C GLY A 28 -10.76 17.50 23.71
N ARG A 29 -9.80 16.89 23.06
CA ARG A 29 -8.42 17.35 22.95
C ARG A 29 -8.24 18.42 21.88
N VAL A 30 -9.27 18.68 21.05
CA VAL A 30 -9.22 19.62 19.93
C VAL A 30 -10.10 20.84 20.25
N ARG A 31 -9.55 22.03 20.03
CA ARG A 31 -10.26 23.30 20.10
C ARG A 31 -10.25 24.02 18.74
N VAL A 32 -11.32 24.72 18.45
CA VAL A 32 -11.46 25.61 17.30
C VAL A 32 -11.91 26.96 17.80
N ASP A 33 -11.14 28.01 17.54
CA ASP A 33 -11.38 29.38 18.02
C ASP A 33 -11.63 29.45 19.54
N GLY A 34 -10.83 28.67 20.30
CA GLY A 34 -10.90 28.57 21.75
C GLY A 34 -12.02 27.67 22.30
N ARG A 35 -12.97 27.21 21.46
CA ARG A 35 -14.07 26.33 21.87
C ARG A 35 -13.77 24.88 21.60
N ARG A 36 -14.26 23.96 22.47
CA ARG A 36 -14.13 22.51 22.26
C ARG A 36 -14.80 22.10 20.95
N ALA A 37 -14.06 21.38 20.10
CA ALA A 37 -14.57 20.90 18.82
C ALA A 37 -15.52 19.70 19.01
N THR A 38 -16.41 19.50 18.04
CA THR A 38 -17.37 18.40 17.99
C THR A 38 -17.13 17.50 16.78
N ILE A 39 -17.53 16.22 16.90
CA ILE A 39 -17.45 15.30 15.76
C ILE A 39 -18.31 15.82 14.60
N GLY A 40 -17.77 15.74 13.39
CA GLY A 40 -18.46 16.21 12.20
C GLY A 40 -18.34 17.72 11.94
N GLN A 41 -17.69 18.47 12.82
CA GLN A 41 -17.49 19.91 12.65
C GLN A 41 -16.77 20.22 11.33
N VAL A 42 -17.19 21.30 10.70
CA VAL A 42 -16.62 21.85 9.47
C VAL A 42 -15.97 23.17 9.80
N VAL A 43 -14.83 23.46 9.19
CA VAL A 43 -14.06 24.69 9.44
C VAL A 43 -13.49 25.23 8.13
N ASP A 44 -13.27 26.54 8.04
CA ASP A 44 -12.42 27.15 7.02
C ASP A 44 -10.97 27.09 7.53
N PRO A 45 -10.10 26.24 6.97
CA PRO A 45 -8.73 26.05 7.49
C PRO A 45 -7.85 27.29 7.38
N ALA A 46 -8.25 28.29 6.56
CA ALA A 46 -7.50 29.52 6.42
C ALA A 46 -7.84 30.55 7.52
N LYS A 47 -8.96 30.38 8.22
CA LYS A 47 -9.45 31.36 9.21
C LYS A 47 -9.48 30.80 10.63
N ALA A 48 -9.80 29.51 10.76
CA ALA A 48 -9.98 28.88 12.05
C ALA A 48 -8.66 28.71 12.80
N LYS A 49 -8.62 29.09 14.06
CA LYS A 49 -7.53 28.78 14.99
C LYS A 49 -7.77 27.42 15.59
N ILE A 50 -7.00 26.41 15.13
CA ILE A 50 -7.18 25.03 15.57
C ILE A 50 -6.03 24.66 16.51
N GLU A 51 -6.37 24.09 17.65
CA GLU A 51 -5.43 23.63 18.68
C GLU A 51 -5.70 22.19 19.06
N VAL A 52 -4.62 21.43 19.32
CA VAL A 52 -4.66 20.09 19.87
C VAL A 52 -3.83 20.08 21.16
N ASP A 53 -4.43 19.67 22.27
CA ASP A 53 -3.83 19.70 23.61
C ASP A 53 -3.29 21.09 24.00
N GLY A 54 -3.94 22.15 23.55
CA GLY A 54 -3.55 23.54 23.79
C GLY A 54 -2.43 24.08 22.91
N LEU A 55 -1.91 23.26 21.98
CA LEU A 55 -0.89 23.68 21.02
C LEU A 55 -1.53 23.92 19.65
N PRO A 56 -1.23 25.05 18.97
CA PRO A 56 -1.75 25.30 17.65
C PRO A 56 -1.22 24.26 16.65
N ILE A 57 -2.09 23.81 15.74
CA ILE A 57 -1.65 22.94 14.66
C ILE A 57 -0.78 23.74 13.66
N GLY A 58 0.24 23.07 13.12
CA GLY A 58 1.04 23.65 12.04
C GLY A 58 0.24 23.82 10.73
N ASN A 59 0.80 24.57 9.81
CA ASN A 59 0.29 24.65 8.45
C ASN A 59 0.32 23.26 7.79
N ALA A 60 -0.54 23.04 6.81
CA ALA A 60 -0.50 21.82 6.01
C ALA A 60 0.92 21.63 5.41
N SER A 61 1.48 20.44 5.57
CA SER A 61 2.77 20.10 5.01
C SER A 61 2.76 20.23 3.49
N ARG A 62 3.92 20.52 2.89
CA ARG A 62 4.10 20.54 1.43
C ARG A 62 3.56 19.24 0.83
N THR A 63 2.74 19.38 -0.21
CA THR A 63 2.15 18.27 -0.94
C THR A 63 3.25 17.41 -1.58
N THR A 64 3.21 16.12 -1.36
CA THR A 64 4.25 15.19 -1.79
C THR A 64 3.64 14.00 -2.51
N TYR A 65 4.25 13.60 -3.63
CA TYR A 65 3.83 12.48 -4.45
C TYR A 65 5.06 11.62 -4.75
N LEU A 66 5.10 10.41 -4.20
CA LEU A 66 6.21 9.47 -4.37
C LEU A 66 5.73 8.22 -5.09
N LEU A 67 6.59 7.66 -5.92
CA LEU A 67 6.42 6.36 -6.55
C LEU A 67 7.38 5.39 -5.91
N LEU A 68 6.84 4.32 -5.34
CA LEU A 68 7.59 3.20 -4.77
C LEU A 68 7.43 1.98 -5.68
N HIS A 69 8.52 1.27 -5.96
CA HIS A 69 8.46 -0.12 -6.38
C HIS A 69 8.43 -0.99 -5.12
N LYS A 70 7.22 -1.33 -4.67
CA LYS A 70 7.01 -2.16 -3.49
C LYS A 70 7.56 -3.58 -3.73
N PRO A 71 8.48 -4.10 -2.93
CA PRO A 71 8.88 -5.51 -2.98
C PRO A 71 7.79 -6.43 -2.39
N ALA A 72 7.87 -7.72 -2.69
CA ALA A 72 7.10 -8.74 -1.96
C ALA A 72 7.50 -8.76 -0.47
N GLY A 73 6.60 -9.22 0.38
CA GLY A 73 6.82 -9.30 1.83
C GLY A 73 6.53 -8.04 2.62
N VAL A 74 6.42 -6.89 1.96
CA VAL A 74 6.15 -5.58 2.59
C VAL A 74 4.65 -5.28 2.59
N THR A 75 4.12 -4.74 3.69
CA THR A 75 2.69 -4.42 3.83
C THR A 75 2.37 -2.99 3.38
N SER A 76 1.25 -2.84 2.64
CA SER A 76 0.74 -1.54 2.15
C SER A 76 -0.08 -0.81 3.22
N THR A 77 0.52 -0.52 4.37
CA THR A 77 -0.12 0.20 5.48
C THR A 77 0.82 1.26 6.04
N THR A 78 0.26 2.20 6.80
CA THR A 78 1.04 3.20 7.54
C THR A 78 1.46 2.70 8.91
N GLN A 79 0.75 1.73 9.47
CA GLN A 79 1.07 1.06 10.74
C GLN A 79 0.46 -0.34 10.72
N ASP A 80 1.27 -1.32 11.09
CA ASP A 80 0.83 -2.69 11.31
C ASP A 80 1.63 -3.25 12.48
N ARG A 81 0.94 -3.72 13.54
CA ARG A 81 1.59 -4.30 14.72
C ARG A 81 2.16 -5.70 14.46
N HIS A 82 1.74 -6.32 13.36
CA HIS A 82 2.11 -7.69 12.99
C HIS A 82 3.00 -7.75 11.75
N ALA A 83 3.29 -6.61 11.12
CA ALA A 83 4.15 -6.55 9.95
C ALA A 83 5.58 -6.18 10.34
N ASP A 84 6.55 -6.95 9.87
CA ASP A 84 7.97 -6.67 10.07
C ASP A 84 8.40 -5.39 9.35
N THR A 85 7.80 -5.09 8.20
CA THR A 85 8.13 -3.92 7.37
C THR A 85 6.89 -3.39 6.65
N THR A 86 6.72 -2.07 6.69
CA THR A 86 5.66 -1.35 5.97
C THR A 86 6.23 -0.59 4.77
N VAL A 87 5.36 -0.13 3.88
CA VAL A 87 5.78 0.67 2.71
C VAL A 87 6.40 2.01 3.10
N LEU A 88 6.12 2.54 4.29
CA LEU A 88 6.71 3.79 4.77
C LEU A 88 8.15 3.61 5.25
N ASP A 89 8.51 2.44 5.73
CA ASP A 89 9.88 2.12 6.17
C ASP A 89 10.88 2.11 4.99
N LEU A 90 10.38 2.00 3.76
CA LEU A 90 11.18 2.05 2.53
C LEU A 90 11.39 3.48 2.01
N VAL A 91 10.67 4.47 2.56
CA VAL A 91 10.78 5.85 2.08
C VAL A 91 11.98 6.53 2.73
N PRO A 92 12.94 7.05 1.95
CA PRO A 92 14.03 7.86 2.48
C PRO A 92 13.47 9.11 3.19
N THR A 93 13.96 9.41 4.39
CA THR A 93 13.53 10.56 5.20
C THR A 93 13.70 11.89 4.45
N ALA A 94 14.73 12.01 3.62
CA ALA A 94 14.97 13.19 2.78
C ALA A 94 13.86 13.49 1.77
N LEU A 95 13.02 12.50 1.42
CA LEU A 95 11.86 12.68 0.54
C LEU A 95 10.56 13.01 1.28
N VAL A 96 10.59 13.02 2.60
CA VAL A 96 9.42 13.30 3.44
C VAL A 96 9.55 14.72 4.00
N PRO A 97 8.71 15.67 3.59
CA PRO A 97 8.70 17.01 4.19
C PRO A 97 8.38 16.95 5.69
N ASP A 98 8.87 17.94 6.44
CA ASP A 98 8.59 18.06 7.86
C ASP A 98 7.08 18.00 8.14
N HIS A 99 6.71 17.21 9.13
CA HIS A 99 5.33 16.97 9.54
C HIS A 99 4.42 16.34 8.48
N ALA A 100 4.95 15.94 7.29
CA ALA A 100 4.15 15.26 6.28
C ALA A 100 3.82 13.84 6.70
N ARG A 101 2.53 13.52 6.73
CA ARG A 101 2.06 12.17 6.96
C ARG A 101 1.71 11.52 5.63
N LEU A 102 2.66 10.77 5.06
CA LEU A 102 2.43 10.00 3.83
C LEU A 102 1.55 8.76 4.09
N TYR A 103 0.79 8.37 3.08
CA TYR A 103 0.02 7.13 3.06
C TYR A 103 -0.07 6.58 1.64
N PRO A 104 -0.28 5.27 1.47
CA PRO A 104 -0.38 4.64 0.16
C PRO A 104 -1.70 4.98 -0.54
N VAL A 105 -1.63 5.27 -1.84
CA VAL A 105 -2.77 5.45 -2.74
C VAL A 105 -3.22 4.10 -3.24
N GLY A 106 -4.18 3.52 -2.54
CA GLY A 106 -4.59 2.13 -2.69
C GLY A 106 -3.63 1.16 -2.03
N ARG A 107 -3.75 -0.10 -2.41
CA ARG A 107 -2.99 -1.18 -1.81
C ARG A 107 -2.45 -2.16 -2.85
N LEU A 108 -1.35 -2.80 -2.51
CA LEU A 108 -0.90 -4.08 -3.03
C LEU A 108 -0.89 -5.06 -1.86
N ASP A 109 -1.26 -6.31 -2.11
CA ASP A 109 -1.13 -7.35 -1.11
C ASP A 109 0.33 -7.54 -0.70
N GLN A 110 0.58 -8.16 0.45
CA GLN A 110 1.93 -8.37 0.96
C GLN A 110 2.80 -9.15 -0.04
N ASP A 111 2.21 -10.15 -0.69
CA ASP A 111 2.84 -11.02 -1.68
C ASP A 111 2.84 -10.45 -3.12
N SER A 112 2.35 -9.23 -3.31
CA SER A 112 2.32 -8.55 -4.61
C SER A 112 3.37 -7.45 -4.66
N GLU A 113 3.87 -7.16 -5.85
CA GLU A 113 5.00 -6.26 -6.11
C GLU A 113 4.64 -5.12 -7.05
N GLY A 114 5.56 -4.18 -7.20
CA GLY A 114 5.46 -3.15 -8.23
C GLY A 114 4.99 -1.80 -7.73
N LEU A 115 4.42 -1.03 -8.61
CA LEU A 115 4.13 0.38 -8.39
C LEU A 115 3.10 0.62 -7.29
N LEU A 116 3.48 1.40 -6.30
CA LEU A 116 2.60 1.95 -5.29
C LEU A 116 2.91 3.43 -5.11
N ILE A 117 1.89 4.27 -5.16
CA ILE A 117 2.03 5.70 -4.96
C ILE A 117 1.82 6.02 -3.48
N LEU A 118 2.64 6.92 -2.94
CA LEU A 118 2.53 7.45 -1.59
C LEU A 118 2.33 8.96 -1.66
N THR A 119 1.42 9.52 -0.87
CA THR A 119 1.14 10.96 -0.86
C THR A 119 0.56 11.41 0.49
N ASN A 120 0.55 12.72 0.74
CA ASN A 120 -0.22 13.37 1.80
C ASN A 120 -1.43 14.15 1.24
N ASP A 121 -1.70 14.08 -0.08
CA ASP A 121 -2.83 14.73 -0.74
C ASP A 121 -4.05 13.81 -0.83
N GLY A 122 -5.00 13.97 0.10
CA GLY A 122 -6.21 13.14 0.14
C GLY A 122 -7.18 13.41 -1.00
N GLY A 123 -7.24 14.64 -1.51
CA GLY A 123 -8.13 14.97 -2.61
C GLY A 123 -7.67 14.37 -3.94
N TRP A 124 -6.37 14.44 -4.19
CA TRP A 124 -5.76 13.81 -5.35
C TRP A 124 -5.81 12.27 -5.26
N SER A 125 -5.50 11.69 -4.10
CA SER A 125 -5.57 10.25 -3.85
C SER A 125 -6.97 9.69 -4.14
N GLU A 126 -8.02 10.39 -3.72
CA GLU A 126 -9.42 10.01 -4.00
C GLU A 126 -9.67 9.95 -5.51
N LYS A 127 -9.22 10.93 -6.29
CA LYS A 127 -9.36 10.93 -7.75
C LYS A 127 -8.66 9.74 -8.40
N VAL A 128 -7.46 9.36 -7.94
CA VAL A 128 -6.73 8.20 -8.47
C VAL A 128 -7.43 6.88 -8.15
N LEU A 129 -8.09 6.80 -6.99
CA LEU A 129 -8.69 5.56 -6.51
C LEU A 129 -10.13 5.36 -6.94
N HIS A 130 -10.89 6.42 -7.09
CA HIS A 130 -12.33 6.34 -7.29
C HIS A 130 -12.68 5.76 -8.67
N PRO A 131 -13.53 4.73 -8.76
CA PRO A 131 -13.83 4.01 -10.01
C PRO A 131 -14.34 4.90 -11.15
N ARG A 132 -15.06 6.01 -10.82
CA ARG A 132 -15.58 6.95 -11.83
C ARG A 132 -14.52 7.58 -12.72
N PHE A 133 -13.25 7.65 -12.27
CA PHE A 133 -12.16 8.22 -13.06
C PHE A 133 -11.46 7.19 -13.94
N GLY A 134 -11.77 5.89 -13.77
CA GLY A 134 -11.36 4.83 -14.68
C GLY A 134 -9.84 4.65 -14.80
N VAL A 135 -9.07 5.00 -13.76
CA VAL A 135 -7.61 4.85 -13.80
C VAL A 135 -7.24 3.36 -13.92
N GLU A 136 -6.69 3.01 -15.07
CA GLU A 136 -6.28 1.64 -15.38
C GLU A 136 -5.03 1.24 -14.60
N ARG A 137 -4.99 -0.03 -14.21
CA ARG A 137 -3.84 -0.66 -13.56
C ARG A 137 -3.43 -1.88 -14.38
N GLU A 138 -2.20 -1.86 -14.88
CA GLU A 138 -1.65 -2.99 -15.64
C GLU A 138 -0.70 -3.78 -14.76
N TYR A 139 -0.83 -5.10 -14.86
CA TYR A 139 -0.05 -6.05 -14.10
C TYR A 139 0.73 -6.97 -15.05
N ALA A 140 1.96 -7.27 -14.69
CA ALA A 140 2.67 -8.44 -15.17
C ALA A 140 2.49 -9.55 -14.15
N LEU A 141 2.17 -10.74 -14.62
CA LEU A 141 1.95 -11.92 -13.79
C LEU A 141 2.67 -13.12 -14.37
N ALA A 142 3.29 -13.91 -13.52
CA ALA A 142 4.00 -15.12 -13.91
C ALA A 142 3.31 -16.35 -13.35
N ILE A 143 3.19 -17.38 -14.17
CA ILE A 143 2.61 -18.69 -13.86
C ILE A 143 3.56 -19.80 -14.28
N ARG A 144 3.42 -21.01 -13.70
CA ARG A 144 4.33 -22.13 -13.98
C ARG A 144 4.13 -22.70 -15.37
N THR A 145 2.90 -22.93 -15.76
CA THR A 145 2.55 -23.55 -17.03
C THR A 145 1.89 -22.52 -17.93
N PRO A 146 2.28 -22.40 -19.20
CA PRO A 146 1.59 -21.49 -20.15
C PRO A 146 0.08 -21.75 -20.16
N LEU A 147 -0.70 -20.67 -20.31
CA LEU A 147 -2.16 -20.78 -20.43
C LEU A 147 -2.53 -21.59 -21.67
N SER A 148 -3.47 -22.52 -21.49
CA SER A 148 -4.13 -23.20 -22.61
C SER A 148 -5.11 -22.25 -23.31
N TYR A 149 -5.56 -22.64 -24.50
CA TYR A 149 -6.56 -21.88 -25.24
C TYR A 149 -7.87 -21.70 -24.43
N ASP A 150 -8.35 -22.78 -23.81
CA ASP A 150 -9.58 -22.76 -22.99
C ASP A 150 -9.47 -21.85 -21.78
N GLN A 151 -8.27 -21.81 -21.15
CA GLN A 151 -8.01 -20.91 -20.02
C GLN A 151 -8.01 -19.44 -20.46
N VAL A 152 -7.39 -19.13 -21.61
CA VAL A 152 -7.41 -17.77 -22.17
C VAL A 152 -8.84 -17.36 -22.48
N GLU A 153 -9.61 -18.20 -23.17
CA GLU A 153 -11.01 -17.93 -23.50
C GLU A 153 -11.86 -17.70 -22.23
N ALA A 154 -11.69 -18.52 -21.20
CA ALA A 154 -12.38 -18.35 -19.92
C ALA A 154 -12.03 -17.02 -19.24
N LEU A 155 -10.76 -16.62 -19.23
CA LEU A 155 -10.29 -15.37 -18.67
C LEU A 155 -10.80 -14.14 -19.45
N GLU A 156 -10.90 -14.23 -20.77
CA GLU A 156 -11.45 -13.17 -21.63
C GLU A 156 -12.97 -13.03 -21.51
N ARG A 157 -13.67 -14.14 -21.39
CA ARG A 157 -15.14 -14.18 -21.17
C ARG A 157 -15.48 -13.56 -19.80
N GLY A 158 -14.60 -13.65 -18.84
CA GLY A 158 -14.77 -13.23 -17.45
C GLY A 158 -15.09 -14.41 -16.53
N VAL A 159 -14.63 -14.27 -15.30
CA VAL A 159 -14.74 -15.29 -14.24
C VAL A 159 -15.70 -14.77 -13.16
N GLU A 160 -16.65 -15.59 -12.77
CA GLU A 160 -17.59 -15.26 -11.70
C GLU A 160 -16.88 -15.35 -10.33
N LEU A 161 -16.94 -14.26 -9.56
CA LEU A 161 -16.46 -14.16 -8.20
C LEU A 161 -17.61 -13.69 -7.30
N GLU A 162 -17.43 -13.68 -5.99
CA GLU A 162 -18.47 -13.26 -5.03
C GLU A 162 -19.02 -11.85 -5.30
N GLU A 163 -18.18 -10.93 -5.80
CA GLU A 163 -18.57 -9.55 -6.09
C GLU A 163 -19.22 -9.37 -7.48
N GLY A 164 -19.23 -10.43 -8.32
CA GLY A 164 -19.75 -10.43 -9.67
C GLY A 164 -18.75 -10.95 -10.71
N VAL A 165 -19.01 -10.70 -11.99
CA VAL A 165 -18.12 -11.14 -13.07
C VAL A 165 -16.87 -10.27 -13.14
N ALA A 166 -15.73 -10.89 -12.91
CA ALA A 166 -14.41 -10.28 -13.03
C ALA A 166 -13.92 -10.37 -14.47
N THR A 167 -13.70 -9.24 -15.11
CA THR A 167 -13.18 -9.16 -16.47
C THR A 167 -11.74 -8.65 -16.48
N LEU A 168 -10.92 -9.23 -17.34
CA LEU A 168 -9.58 -8.78 -17.65
C LEU A 168 -9.60 -8.04 -19.00
N GLN A 169 -8.78 -7.00 -19.08
CA GLN A 169 -8.58 -6.29 -20.34
C GLN A 169 -7.15 -6.54 -20.82
N HIS A 170 -7.00 -6.70 -22.15
CA HIS A 170 -5.68 -6.82 -22.79
C HIS A 170 -4.80 -7.93 -22.19
N LEU A 171 -5.39 -9.11 -21.92
CA LEU A 171 -4.62 -10.29 -21.55
C LEU A 171 -3.75 -10.71 -22.74
N ARG A 172 -2.43 -10.78 -22.54
CA ARG A 172 -1.49 -11.26 -23.55
C ARG A 172 -0.22 -11.82 -22.93
N ALA A 173 0.44 -12.73 -23.60
CA ALA A 173 1.80 -13.15 -23.27
C ALA A 173 2.78 -11.96 -23.41
N MET A 174 3.81 -11.93 -22.58
CA MET A 174 4.90 -10.99 -22.69
C MET A 174 5.95 -11.51 -23.69
N THR A 175 6.61 -10.60 -24.38
CA THR A 175 7.78 -10.94 -25.21
C THR A 175 9.03 -11.14 -24.34
N ASP A 176 10.01 -11.89 -24.82
CA ASP A 176 11.27 -12.14 -24.08
C ASP A 176 11.96 -10.83 -23.65
N ILE A 177 11.96 -9.81 -24.52
CA ILE A 177 12.52 -8.49 -24.22
C ILE A 177 11.77 -7.79 -23.08
N GLU A 178 10.44 -7.93 -23.02
CA GLU A 178 9.64 -7.37 -21.93
C GLU A 178 9.90 -8.10 -20.63
N VAL A 179 10.06 -9.42 -20.69
CA VAL A 179 10.38 -10.27 -19.53
C VAL A 179 11.74 -9.90 -18.97
N GLU A 180 12.79 -9.90 -19.80
CA GLU A 180 14.15 -9.53 -19.39
C GLU A 180 14.20 -8.15 -18.71
N ARG A 181 13.58 -7.14 -19.33
CA ARG A 181 13.51 -5.78 -18.76
C ARG A 181 12.77 -5.73 -17.42
N LEU A 182 11.73 -6.53 -17.24
CA LEU A 182 10.99 -6.58 -16.00
C LEU A 182 11.81 -7.31 -14.92
N GLU A 183 12.36 -8.47 -15.23
CA GLU A 183 13.13 -9.29 -14.28
C GLU A 183 14.36 -8.56 -13.74
N ASP A 184 15.01 -7.72 -14.56
CA ASP A 184 16.12 -6.84 -14.12
C ASP A 184 15.70 -5.85 -13.00
N LEU A 185 14.42 -5.54 -12.89
CA LEU A 185 13.88 -4.64 -11.87
C LEU A 185 13.45 -5.35 -10.58
N LEU A 186 13.31 -6.69 -10.59
CA LEU A 186 12.74 -7.46 -9.50
C LEU A 186 13.80 -7.98 -8.53
N TYR A 187 13.41 -8.11 -7.26
CA TYR A 187 14.19 -8.75 -6.22
C TYR A 187 13.26 -9.43 -5.20
N PRO A 188 13.53 -10.69 -4.79
CA PRO A 188 14.60 -11.57 -5.28
C PRO A 188 14.43 -11.92 -6.77
N PRO A 189 15.49 -12.44 -7.41
CA PRO A 189 15.43 -12.87 -8.80
C PRO A 189 14.27 -13.84 -9.06
N VAL A 190 13.77 -13.84 -10.26
CA VAL A 190 12.63 -14.68 -10.66
C VAL A 190 13.13 -16.10 -10.94
N PRO A 191 12.41 -17.15 -10.46
CA PRO A 191 12.72 -18.53 -10.84
C PRO A 191 12.62 -18.73 -12.36
N VAL A 192 13.55 -19.51 -12.92
CA VAL A 192 13.57 -19.84 -14.34
C VAL A 192 12.35 -20.66 -14.74
N GLY A 193 11.84 -20.46 -15.95
CA GLY A 193 10.78 -21.29 -16.54
C GLY A 193 9.36 -20.84 -16.23
N LEU A 194 9.18 -19.62 -15.74
CA LEU A 194 7.85 -19.01 -15.59
C LEU A 194 7.38 -18.39 -16.91
N SER A 195 6.09 -18.51 -17.17
CA SER A 195 5.43 -17.85 -18.30
C SER A 195 4.79 -16.55 -17.86
N TRP A 196 5.17 -15.45 -18.51
CA TRP A 196 4.73 -14.11 -18.15
C TRP A 196 3.60 -13.61 -19.05
N TYR A 197 2.60 -12.99 -18.43
CA TYR A 197 1.47 -12.36 -19.08
C TYR A 197 1.26 -10.93 -18.60
N ARG A 198 0.64 -10.09 -19.43
CA ARG A 198 0.12 -8.79 -19.02
C ARG A 198 -1.39 -8.82 -19.00
N ALA A 199 -1.98 -8.16 -18.00
CA ALA A 199 -3.41 -7.94 -17.89
C ALA A 199 -3.71 -6.56 -17.31
N THR A 200 -4.77 -5.91 -17.77
CA THR A 200 -5.22 -4.61 -17.30
C THR A 200 -6.52 -4.76 -16.51
N LEU A 201 -6.60 -4.06 -15.37
CA LEU A 201 -7.79 -3.97 -14.53
C LEU A 201 -8.27 -2.53 -14.42
N ARG A 202 -9.60 -2.35 -14.45
CA ARG A 202 -10.30 -1.14 -14.00
C ARG A 202 -10.94 -1.32 -12.62
N GLN A 203 -11.27 -2.54 -12.27
CA GLN A 203 -11.77 -2.95 -10.96
C GLN A 203 -10.62 -3.13 -9.97
N GLY A 204 -10.93 -3.18 -8.68
CA GLY A 204 -9.92 -3.34 -7.63
C GLY A 204 -10.42 -4.21 -6.48
N TRP A 205 -11.05 -5.35 -6.79
CA TRP A 205 -11.53 -6.29 -5.78
C TRP A 205 -10.36 -6.96 -5.06
N LYS A 206 -10.61 -7.39 -3.83
CA LYS A 206 -9.57 -8.03 -3.01
C LYS A 206 -9.01 -9.27 -3.71
N ARG A 207 -7.70 -9.26 -3.98
CA ARG A 207 -6.94 -10.35 -4.63
C ARG A 207 -7.57 -10.82 -5.97
N GLN A 208 -8.19 -9.91 -6.71
CA GLN A 208 -8.97 -10.23 -7.91
C GLN A 208 -8.20 -11.11 -8.90
N LEU A 209 -7.00 -10.69 -9.34
CA LEU A 209 -6.20 -11.47 -10.30
C LEU A 209 -5.87 -12.87 -9.79
N ARG A 210 -5.47 -12.99 -8.52
CA ARG A 210 -5.14 -14.30 -7.94
C ARG A 210 -6.35 -15.23 -7.85
N ARG A 211 -7.55 -14.69 -7.59
CA ARG A 211 -8.80 -15.47 -7.57
C ARG A 211 -9.23 -15.87 -8.97
N VAL A 212 -9.16 -14.96 -9.94
CA VAL A 212 -9.52 -15.20 -11.34
C VAL A 212 -8.61 -16.26 -11.94
N PHE A 213 -7.30 -16.15 -11.78
CA PHE A 213 -6.35 -17.13 -12.29
C PHE A 213 -6.41 -18.46 -11.52
N GLY A 214 -6.71 -18.43 -10.22
CA GLY A 214 -6.96 -19.64 -9.45
C GLY A 214 -8.18 -20.41 -9.91
N ALA A 215 -9.25 -19.73 -10.32
CA ALA A 215 -10.49 -20.35 -10.82
C ALA A 215 -10.30 -21.07 -12.17
N VAL A 216 -9.29 -20.70 -12.96
CA VAL A 216 -8.92 -21.40 -14.19
C VAL A 216 -7.70 -22.31 -13.99
N GLU A 217 -7.38 -22.69 -12.76
CA GLU A 217 -6.27 -23.59 -12.40
C GLU A 217 -4.89 -23.13 -12.88
N ALA A 218 -4.68 -21.83 -13.01
CA ALA A 218 -3.41 -21.19 -13.38
C ALA A 218 -2.89 -20.27 -12.27
N PRO A 219 -2.48 -20.77 -11.09
CA PRO A 219 -2.13 -19.95 -9.95
C PRO A 219 -0.94 -19.03 -10.24
N ILE A 220 -1.06 -17.77 -9.80
CA ILE A 220 -0.03 -16.75 -10.02
C ILE A 220 1.10 -16.92 -8.98
N GLU A 221 2.32 -17.13 -9.48
CA GLU A 221 3.55 -17.20 -8.68
C GLU A 221 4.06 -15.79 -8.35
N ARG A 222 4.21 -14.91 -9.35
CA ARG A 222 4.62 -13.52 -9.18
C ARG A 222 3.57 -12.58 -9.76
N LEU A 223 3.30 -11.49 -9.05
CA LEU A 223 2.34 -10.47 -9.47
C LEU A 223 2.93 -9.09 -9.26
N VAL A 224 3.18 -8.39 -10.36
CA VAL A 224 3.86 -7.09 -10.37
C VAL A 224 2.96 -6.04 -11.01
N ARG A 225 2.60 -4.99 -10.29
CA ARG A 225 1.89 -3.85 -10.90
C ARG A 225 2.88 -2.97 -11.65
N VAL A 226 2.80 -2.97 -12.98
CA VAL A 226 3.78 -2.31 -13.86
C VAL A 226 3.32 -0.95 -14.37
N ARG A 227 2.01 -0.62 -14.28
CA ARG A 227 1.45 0.67 -14.71
C ARG A 227 0.25 1.09 -13.85
N ILE A 228 0.16 2.40 -13.59
CA ILE A 228 -1.02 3.07 -13.01
C ILE A 228 -1.30 4.30 -13.88
N GLY A 229 -2.37 4.29 -14.66
CA GLY A 229 -2.65 5.34 -15.63
C GLY A 229 -1.44 5.61 -16.54
N PRO A 230 -0.89 6.84 -16.58
CA PRO A 230 0.28 7.17 -17.39
C PRO A 230 1.62 6.74 -16.74
N VAL A 231 1.63 6.37 -15.44
CA VAL A 231 2.85 6.08 -14.70
C VAL A 231 3.29 4.64 -14.91
N ARG A 232 4.54 4.43 -15.34
CA ARG A 232 5.15 3.13 -15.59
C ARG A 232 6.29 2.83 -14.63
N ILE A 233 6.59 1.53 -14.48
CA ILE A 233 7.66 1.04 -13.59
C ILE A 233 9.07 1.31 -14.14
N ASP A 234 9.17 1.71 -15.40
CA ASP A 234 10.41 1.80 -16.18
C ASP A 234 11.61 2.30 -15.36
N GLY A 235 12.68 1.49 -15.26
CA GLY A 235 13.92 1.79 -14.57
C GLY A 235 13.87 1.81 -13.04
N LEU A 236 12.71 1.71 -12.40
CA LEU A 236 12.59 1.72 -10.95
C LEU A 236 12.78 0.32 -10.36
N LYS A 237 13.94 0.04 -9.79
CA LYS A 237 14.26 -1.26 -9.16
C LYS A 237 13.45 -1.50 -7.87
N SER A 238 13.26 -2.76 -7.52
CA SER A 238 12.55 -3.20 -6.30
C SER A 238 13.09 -2.50 -5.04
N GLY A 239 12.19 -2.02 -4.20
CA GLY A 239 12.49 -1.27 -2.97
C GLY A 239 12.91 0.19 -3.19
N LYS A 240 12.99 0.68 -4.44
CA LYS A 240 13.36 2.08 -4.72
C LYS A 240 12.16 3.00 -4.74
N VAL A 241 12.43 4.26 -4.38
CA VAL A 241 11.43 5.34 -4.32
C VAL A 241 11.95 6.52 -5.15
N ARG A 242 11.05 7.15 -5.90
CA ARG A 242 11.31 8.43 -6.57
C ARG A 242 10.11 9.37 -6.44
N PRO A 243 10.30 10.69 -6.54
CA PRO A 243 9.19 11.61 -6.75
C PRO A 243 8.44 11.31 -8.05
N LEU A 244 7.12 11.55 -8.07
CA LEU A 244 6.37 11.59 -9.32
C LEU A 244 6.70 12.87 -10.07
N LYS A 245 6.83 12.78 -11.39
CA LYS A 245 7.02 13.93 -12.27
C LYS A 245 5.71 14.73 -12.38
N ALA A 246 5.80 16.03 -12.57
CA ALA A 246 4.62 16.90 -12.71
C ALA A 246 3.59 16.41 -13.77
N PRO A 247 3.99 15.93 -14.96
CA PRO A 247 3.05 15.33 -15.91
C PRO A 247 2.36 14.07 -15.39
N GLU A 248 3.06 13.21 -14.60
CA GLU A 248 2.49 12.01 -13.99
C GLU A 248 1.41 12.37 -12.97
N VAL A 249 1.68 13.37 -12.11
CA VAL A 249 0.72 13.88 -11.13
C VAL A 249 -0.52 14.45 -11.80
N ARG A 250 -0.35 15.26 -12.85
CA ARG A 250 -1.48 15.81 -13.61
C ARG A 250 -2.28 14.73 -14.33
N GLY A 251 -1.60 13.79 -14.97
CA GLY A 251 -2.25 12.70 -15.72
C GLY A 251 -3.08 11.78 -14.83
N LEU A 252 -2.66 11.53 -13.59
CA LEU A 252 -3.42 10.74 -12.63
C LEU A 252 -4.55 11.53 -11.95
N GLY A 253 -4.36 12.84 -11.74
CA GLY A 253 -5.34 13.69 -11.04
C GLY A 253 -6.58 14.06 -11.85
N GLY A 254 -6.75 13.53 -13.08
CA GLY A 254 -7.92 13.83 -13.93
C GLY A 254 -7.88 15.22 -14.57
N GLY A 255 -6.69 15.75 -14.84
CA GLY A 255 -6.50 17.09 -15.42
C GLY A 255 -6.67 17.14 -16.93
N GLY A 256 -7.82 16.71 -17.47
CA GLY A 256 -8.30 17.07 -18.80
C GLY A 256 -9.15 18.34 -18.81
N GLY A 257 -9.42 18.95 -17.67
CA GLY A 257 -10.13 20.21 -17.51
C GLY A 257 -9.18 21.31 -17.03
N ARG A 258 -9.12 22.43 -17.75
CA ARG A 258 -8.39 23.64 -17.36
C ARG A 258 -8.74 24.02 -15.92
N SER A 259 -7.91 23.64 -14.95
CA SER A 259 -7.92 24.23 -13.62
C SER A 259 -7.24 25.59 -13.73
N ARG A 260 -8.05 26.66 -13.62
CA ARG A 260 -7.53 28.00 -13.36
C ARG A 260 -6.85 28.02 -12.01
N GLY A 261 -5.57 28.30 -12.00
CA GLY A 261 -4.87 28.89 -10.86
C GLY A 261 -4.47 27.93 -9.76
N ASP A 262 -3.43 27.13 -9.97
CA ASP A 262 -2.49 26.83 -8.90
C ASP A 262 -1.09 26.60 -9.48
N ASN A 263 -0.32 27.66 -9.52
CA ASN A 263 1.07 27.73 -9.99
C ASN A 263 2.05 27.08 -9.00
N ARG A 264 1.55 26.24 -8.04
CA ARG A 264 2.36 25.64 -6.97
C ARG A 264 2.99 24.29 -7.31
N ILE A 265 2.67 23.73 -8.48
CA ILE A 265 3.21 22.40 -8.86
C ILE A 265 4.58 22.51 -9.55
N GLU A 266 4.89 23.66 -10.15
CA GLU A 266 6.17 23.84 -10.87
C GLU A 266 7.40 23.92 -9.95
N ASP A 267 7.26 24.43 -8.72
CA ASP A 267 8.35 24.56 -7.74
C ASP A 267 8.67 23.26 -6.97
N VAL A 268 7.95 22.15 -7.24
CA VAL A 268 8.05 20.91 -6.45
C VAL A 268 9.05 19.90 -7.05
N VAL A 269 9.56 20.15 -8.25
CA VAL A 269 10.46 19.21 -8.92
C VAL A 269 11.89 19.75 -8.94
N GLU A 270 12.47 19.94 -7.77
CA GLU A 270 13.93 19.91 -7.67
C GLU A 270 14.33 18.43 -7.70
N VAL A 271 15.03 18.04 -8.76
CA VAL A 271 15.51 16.66 -8.97
C VAL A 271 16.58 16.37 -7.92
N LEU A 272 16.16 15.76 -6.80
CA LEU A 272 17.11 15.17 -5.88
C LEU A 272 17.71 13.91 -6.53
N PRO A 273 19.02 13.67 -6.42
CA PRO A 273 19.68 12.52 -7.01
C PRO A 273 19.08 11.20 -6.49
N GLU A 274 19.08 10.18 -7.34
CA GLU A 274 18.62 8.84 -6.98
C GLU A 274 19.31 8.36 -5.70
N SER A 275 18.52 8.01 -4.69
CA SER A 275 19.04 7.48 -3.44
C SER A 275 19.66 6.09 -3.68
N THR A 276 20.97 5.99 -3.50
CA THR A 276 21.74 4.73 -3.55
C THR A 276 21.71 3.94 -2.23
N ALA A 277 20.90 4.35 -1.26
CA ALA A 277 20.82 3.67 0.03
C ALA A 277 20.23 2.27 -0.13
N ARG A 278 21.05 1.26 0.11
CA ARG A 278 20.60 -0.13 0.26
C ARG A 278 19.73 -0.22 1.53
N PRO A 279 18.58 -0.92 1.52
CA PRO A 279 17.82 -1.15 2.73
C PRO A 279 18.71 -1.86 3.76
N ARG A 280 18.89 -1.25 4.93
CA ARG A 280 19.53 -1.91 6.07
C ARG A 280 18.56 -2.97 6.59
N VAL A 281 18.73 -4.19 6.14
CA VAL A 281 18.20 -5.36 6.83
C VAL A 281 18.92 -5.40 8.18
N ARG A 282 18.21 -5.14 9.27
CA ARG A 282 18.76 -5.37 10.61
C ARG A 282 19.03 -6.87 10.73
N PRO A 283 20.26 -7.30 11.02
CA PRO A 283 20.53 -8.69 11.31
C PRO A 283 19.74 -9.08 12.57
N SER A 284 19.03 -10.19 12.51
CA SER A 284 18.41 -10.84 13.67
C SER A 284 19.48 -11.01 14.76
N PRO A 285 19.17 -10.80 16.05
CA PRO A 285 20.15 -11.02 17.10
C PRO A 285 20.59 -12.48 17.07
N ARG A 286 21.87 -12.69 16.75
CA ARG A 286 22.51 -13.99 16.89
C ARG A 286 22.38 -14.39 18.36
N ARG A 287 21.76 -15.53 18.63
CA ARG A 287 21.84 -16.19 19.93
C ARG A 287 23.32 -16.43 20.22
N ASP A 288 23.83 -15.73 21.21
CA ASP A 288 25.16 -15.96 21.76
C ASP A 288 25.15 -17.32 22.48
N THR A 289 25.87 -18.30 21.93
CA THR A 289 26.01 -19.67 22.46
C THR A 289 27.28 -19.81 23.27
N SER A 290 27.79 -18.75 23.89
CA SER A 290 28.96 -18.83 24.76
C SER A 290 28.62 -18.44 26.20
N ARG A 291 28.09 -19.39 26.98
CA ARG A 291 28.22 -19.41 28.43
C ARG A 291 28.66 -20.81 28.88
N PRO A 292 29.75 -20.89 29.67
CA PRO A 292 30.24 -22.15 30.19
C PRO A 292 29.37 -22.65 31.35
N GLY A 293 29.35 -23.99 31.50
CA GLY A 293 28.47 -24.77 32.32
C GLY A 293 28.33 -24.42 33.79
N GLY A 294 27.08 -24.46 34.23
CA GLY A 294 26.69 -24.57 35.62
C GLY A 294 25.94 -25.92 35.83
N PRO A 295 25.92 -26.49 37.06
CA PRO A 295 25.65 -27.88 37.27
C PRO A 295 24.23 -28.36 36.97
N THR A 296 24.15 -29.52 36.38
CA THR A 296 22.93 -30.27 36.01
C THR A 296 22.08 -30.63 37.23
N ARG A 297 20.82 -30.22 37.24
CA ARG A 297 19.78 -30.71 38.15
C ARG A 297 19.17 -31.99 37.56
N PRO A 298 18.87 -33.04 38.34
CA PRO A 298 18.29 -34.26 37.86
C PRO A 298 16.82 -34.10 37.43
N PRO A 299 16.30 -34.95 36.52
CA PRO A 299 14.94 -34.82 35.97
C PRO A 299 13.88 -35.15 37.02
N ARG A 300 12.84 -34.35 37.08
CA ARG A 300 11.61 -34.60 37.86
C ARG A 300 10.83 -35.76 37.26
N SER A 301 10.49 -36.73 38.06
CA SER A 301 9.64 -37.87 37.75
C SER A 301 8.24 -37.43 37.29
N ILE A 302 7.80 -38.05 36.22
CA ILE A 302 6.44 -37.93 35.66
C ILE A 302 5.46 -38.67 36.57
N ARG A 303 4.50 -37.98 37.16
CA ARG A 303 3.36 -38.60 37.84
C ARG A 303 2.34 -39.09 36.79
N PRO A 304 1.76 -40.27 36.91
CA PRO A 304 0.71 -40.75 36.02
C PRO A 304 -0.60 -39.99 36.25
N ALA A 305 -1.33 -39.74 35.17
CA ALA A 305 -2.64 -39.10 35.15
C ALA A 305 -3.70 -39.95 35.91
N ARG A 306 -4.55 -39.26 36.68
CA ARG A 306 -5.72 -39.88 37.33
C ARG A 306 -6.80 -40.20 36.29
N PRO A 307 -7.50 -41.34 36.40
CA PRO A 307 -8.63 -41.67 35.52
C PRO A 307 -9.85 -40.75 35.77
N ARG A 308 -10.58 -40.44 34.72
CA ARG A 308 -11.86 -39.71 34.77
C ARG A 308 -12.96 -40.60 35.38
N PRO A 309 -13.88 -40.03 36.14
CA PRO A 309 -15.07 -40.75 36.60
C PRO A 309 -16.06 -41.02 35.45
N PRO A 310 -16.90 -42.09 35.56
CA PRO A 310 -17.83 -42.46 34.51
C PRO A 310 -18.98 -41.45 34.37
N GLU A 311 -19.40 -41.23 33.13
CA GLU A 311 -20.63 -40.48 32.78
C GLU A 311 -21.86 -41.23 33.28
N ILE A 312 -22.72 -40.52 34.03
CA ILE A 312 -24.06 -41.02 34.41
C ILE A 312 -24.95 -40.75 33.19
N VAL A 313 -25.48 -41.81 32.63
CA VAL A 313 -26.56 -41.77 31.63
C VAL A 313 -27.87 -41.79 32.43
N ASP A 314 -28.57 -40.65 32.50
CA ASP A 314 -29.96 -40.64 32.93
C ASP A 314 -30.81 -40.96 31.70
N GLY A 315 -31.49 -42.10 31.79
CA GLY A 315 -32.60 -42.46 30.93
C GLY A 315 -33.93 -42.02 31.61
N ASP A 316 -34.74 -41.36 30.83
CA ASP A 316 -36.18 -41.57 30.58
C ASP A 316 -36.70 -40.39 29.73
#